data_366957f1a97220b79814a4c973212265
#
_entry.id   366957f1a97220b79814a4c973212265
#
_cell.length_a   1.000
_cell.length_b   1.000
_cell.length_c   1.000
_cell.angle_alpha   90.00
_cell.angle_beta   90.00
_cell.angle_gamma   90.00
#
_symmetry.space_group_name_H-M   'P 1'
#
loop_
_entity.id
_entity.type
_entity.pdbx_description
1 polymer ?
#
loop_
_entity_poly.entity_id
_entity_poly.type
_entity_poly.pdbx_seq_one_letter_code
_entity_poly.pdbx_strand_id
1 'polypeptide(L)'
;MKRLLSFLFLWSWLVTLPVSLTGGYLAFKAIDRFHTFFVRYDPSPVHATLSRIFQYEIERLIHSARANTMIGLNLRQQALPRINLFIPSSGLAKLDAHLPQSGFRYTKGRMLIDGKLVKAKVKYRGDYFPHWGWDKKSIKVKTGKKNLYKGLRTFNLIAPKTHQQLNNFLSLQLATRLGLI
;
A
#
# COMPACT_ATOMS: atom_id res chain seq x y z
N MET A 1 -36.63 -20.29 -30.65
CA MET A 1 -35.31 -19.82 -31.07
C MET A 1 -35.07 -18.34 -30.72
N LYS A 2 -35.92 -17.37 -31.11
CA LYS A 2 -35.74 -15.97 -30.79
C LYS A 2 -35.60 -15.64 -29.29
N ARG A 3 -36.41 -16.25 -28.41
CA ARG A 3 -36.36 -16.03 -26.95
C ARG A 3 -35.04 -16.55 -26.32
N LEU A 4 -34.49 -17.64 -26.82
CA LEU A 4 -33.19 -18.18 -26.35
C LEU A 4 -32.03 -17.22 -26.73
N LEU A 5 -32.05 -16.70 -27.94
CA LEU A 5 -31.04 -15.70 -28.40
C LEU A 5 -31.10 -14.43 -27.59
N SER A 6 -32.30 -13.89 -27.30
CA SER A 6 -32.46 -12.71 -26.45
C SER A 6 -31.98 -12.98 -25.02
N PHE A 7 -32.23 -14.15 -24.48
CA PHE A 7 -31.76 -14.57 -23.16
C PHE A 7 -30.22 -14.65 -23.11
N LEU A 8 -29.59 -15.31 -24.07
CA LEU A 8 -28.14 -15.40 -24.17
C LEU A 8 -27.49 -14.03 -24.36
N PHE A 9 -28.13 -13.15 -25.14
CA PHE A 9 -27.65 -11.78 -25.33
C PHE A 9 -27.69 -10.97 -24.03
N LEU A 10 -28.78 -11.03 -23.26
CA LEU A 10 -28.88 -10.38 -21.96
C LEU A 10 -27.83 -10.91 -20.97
N TRP A 11 -27.63 -12.23 -20.90
CA TRP A 11 -26.61 -12.82 -20.02
C TRP A 11 -25.19 -12.44 -20.43
N SER A 12 -24.92 -12.33 -21.73
CA SER A 12 -23.59 -11.85 -22.18
C SER A 12 -23.29 -10.44 -21.68
N TRP A 13 -24.29 -9.54 -21.66
CA TRP A 13 -24.10 -8.18 -21.11
C TRP A 13 -23.84 -8.16 -19.60
N LEU A 14 -24.44 -9.04 -18.83
CA LEU A 14 -24.20 -9.14 -17.39
C LEU A 14 -22.77 -9.54 -17.06
N VAL A 15 -22.09 -10.23 -17.93
CA VAL A 15 -20.68 -10.60 -17.75
C VAL A 15 -19.74 -9.59 -18.43
N THR A 16 -20.03 -9.21 -19.66
CA THR A 16 -19.13 -8.35 -20.44
C THR A 16 -19.06 -6.93 -19.89
N LEU A 17 -20.17 -6.38 -19.40
CA LEU A 17 -20.19 -5.01 -18.84
C LEU A 17 -19.29 -4.88 -17.59
N PRO A 18 -19.42 -5.71 -16.54
CA PRO A 18 -18.53 -5.64 -15.39
C PRO A 18 -17.06 -5.87 -15.73
N VAL A 19 -16.79 -6.81 -16.63
CA VAL A 19 -15.42 -7.11 -17.09
C VAL A 19 -14.82 -5.90 -17.82
N SER A 20 -15.59 -5.27 -18.72
CA SER A 20 -15.14 -4.08 -19.46
C SER A 20 -14.94 -2.87 -18.54
N LEU A 21 -15.85 -2.65 -17.59
CA LEU A 21 -15.70 -1.56 -16.60
C LEU A 21 -14.49 -1.78 -15.69
N THR A 22 -14.27 -3.00 -15.23
CA THR A 22 -13.11 -3.36 -14.40
C THR A 22 -11.82 -3.20 -15.21
N GLY A 23 -11.78 -3.71 -16.44
CA GLY A 23 -10.64 -3.56 -17.34
C GLY A 23 -10.33 -2.09 -17.66
N GLY A 24 -11.35 -1.30 -17.95
CA GLY A 24 -11.23 0.14 -18.17
C GLY A 24 -10.70 0.89 -16.95
N TYR A 25 -11.23 0.57 -15.77
CA TYR A 25 -10.73 1.14 -14.50
C TYR A 25 -9.26 0.79 -14.26
N LEU A 26 -8.87 -0.46 -14.46
CA LEU A 26 -7.48 -0.90 -14.29
C LEU A 26 -6.55 -0.22 -15.29
N ALA A 27 -6.96 -0.12 -16.55
CA ALA A 27 -6.19 0.58 -17.58
C ALA A 27 -6.02 2.07 -17.23
N PHE A 28 -7.09 2.74 -16.80
CA PHE A 28 -7.03 4.12 -16.33
C PHE A 28 -6.05 4.28 -15.17
N LYS A 29 -6.13 3.43 -14.15
CA LYS A 29 -5.21 3.44 -13.01
C LYS A 29 -3.76 3.18 -13.40
N ALA A 30 -3.52 2.24 -14.31
CA ALA A 30 -2.19 1.95 -14.83
C ALA A 30 -1.61 3.14 -15.59
N ILE A 31 -2.39 3.80 -16.43
CA ILE A 31 -1.99 4.99 -17.20
C ILE A 31 -1.71 6.16 -16.24
N ASP A 32 -2.58 6.42 -15.26
CA ASP A 32 -2.40 7.48 -14.28
C ASP A 32 -1.11 7.28 -13.46
N ARG A 33 -0.84 6.06 -13.00
CA ARG A 33 0.42 5.73 -12.30
C ARG A 33 1.63 5.86 -13.21
N PHE A 34 1.53 5.37 -14.44
CA PHE A 34 2.59 5.48 -15.42
C PHE A 34 2.90 6.95 -15.71
N HIS A 35 1.89 7.76 -15.98
CA HIS A 35 2.04 9.19 -16.21
C HIS A 35 2.63 9.91 -14.99
N THR A 36 2.13 9.63 -13.80
CA THR A 36 2.64 10.22 -12.54
C THR A 36 4.10 9.85 -12.32
N PHE A 37 4.48 8.62 -12.61
CA PHE A 37 5.86 8.15 -12.49
C PHE A 37 6.76 8.86 -13.51
N PHE A 38 6.42 8.85 -14.80
CA PHE A 38 7.27 9.40 -15.86
C PHE A 38 7.33 10.92 -15.88
N VAL A 39 6.26 11.61 -15.51
CA VAL A 39 6.24 13.08 -15.51
C VAL A 39 6.99 13.65 -14.30
N ARG A 40 7.01 12.95 -13.18
CA ARG A 40 7.58 13.46 -11.92
C ARG A 40 8.92 12.85 -11.52
N TYR A 41 9.28 11.74 -12.09
CA TYR A 41 10.55 11.06 -11.86
C TYR A 41 11.24 10.87 -13.21
N ASP A 42 12.51 11.22 -13.24
CA ASP A 42 13.35 10.91 -14.38
C ASP A 42 13.29 9.40 -14.69
N PRO A 43 12.94 9.05 -15.92
CA PRO A 43 12.64 7.68 -16.31
C PRO A 43 13.91 6.84 -16.41
N SER A 44 14.39 6.32 -15.30
CA SER A 44 15.20 5.12 -15.39
C SER A 44 14.24 3.93 -15.48
N PRO A 45 13.94 3.44 -16.68
CA PRO A 45 12.70 2.68 -16.95
C PRO A 45 12.76 1.21 -16.57
N VAL A 46 13.81 0.74 -15.93
CA VAL A 46 14.04 -0.69 -15.68
C VAL A 46 12.91 -1.35 -14.87
N HIS A 47 12.11 -0.57 -14.12
CA HIS A 47 11.09 -1.13 -13.23
C HIS A 47 9.67 -0.58 -13.42
N ALA A 48 9.44 0.34 -14.31
CA ALA A 48 8.15 1.01 -14.47
C ALA A 48 7.60 0.96 -15.90
N THR A 49 7.65 -0.21 -16.53
CA THR A 49 6.95 -0.41 -17.80
C THR A 49 5.44 -0.41 -17.56
N LEU A 50 4.67 0.09 -18.53
CA LEU A 50 3.20 0.11 -18.46
C LEU A 50 2.62 -1.28 -18.19
N SER A 51 3.19 -2.32 -18.82
CA SER A 51 2.81 -3.72 -18.60
C SER A 51 2.98 -4.13 -17.13
N ARG A 52 4.10 -3.78 -16.51
CA ARG A 52 4.38 -4.08 -15.10
C ARG A 52 3.44 -3.34 -14.15
N ILE A 53 3.13 -2.07 -14.45
CA ILE A 53 2.19 -1.29 -13.66
C ILE A 53 0.78 -1.88 -13.77
N PHE A 54 0.38 -2.33 -14.96
CA PHE A 54 -0.89 -3.01 -15.17
C PHE A 54 -0.98 -4.33 -14.40
N GLN A 55 0.08 -5.14 -14.45
CA GLN A 55 0.20 -6.36 -13.66
C GLN A 55 0.05 -6.05 -12.16
N TYR A 56 0.68 -5.01 -11.67
CA TYR A 56 0.56 -4.57 -10.29
C TYR A 56 -0.87 -4.17 -9.89
N GLU A 57 -1.62 -3.51 -10.75
CA GLU A 57 -3.02 -3.18 -10.44
C GLU A 57 -3.88 -4.44 -10.32
N ILE A 58 -3.66 -5.46 -11.16
CA ILE A 58 -4.34 -6.75 -11.05
C ILE A 58 -3.98 -7.44 -9.73
N GLU A 59 -2.70 -7.53 -9.42
CA GLU A 59 -2.23 -8.14 -8.16
C GLU A 59 -2.78 -7.41 -6.93
N ARG A 60 -2.83 -6.08 -6.96
CA ARG A 60 -3.44 -5.26 -5.91
C ARG A 60 -4.90 -5.62 -5.67
N LEU A 61 -5.69 -5.77 -6.73
CA LEU A 61 -7.08 -6.19 -6.63
C LEU A 61 -7.22 -7.56 -5.99
N ILE A 62 -6.43 -8.52 -6.45
CA ILE A 62 -6.43 -9.88 -5.92
C ILE A 62 -6.07 -9.88 -4.43
N HIS A 63 -5.03 -9.14 -4.03
CA HIS A 63 -4.63 -9.02 -2.64
C HIS A 63 -5.67 -8.31 -1.78
N SER A 64 -6.29 -7.26 -2.29
CA SER A 64 -7.37 -6.56 -1.60
C SER A 64 -8.59 -7.45 -1.38
N ALA A 65 -9.00 -8.21 -2.40
CA ALA A 65 -10.09 -9.16 -2.30
C ALA A 65 -9.78 -10.26 -1.27
N ARG A 66 -8.58 -10.85 -1.33
CA ARG A 66 -8.13 -11.86 -0.36
C ARG A 66 -8.06 -11.29 1.06
N ALA A 67 -7.52 -10.09 1.25
CA ALA A 67 -7.45 -9.45 2.57
C ALA A 67 -8.85 -9.25 3.16
N ASN A 68 -9.81 -8.80 2.37
CA ASN A 68 -11.18 -8.59 2.82
C ASN A 68 -11.89 -9.90 3.19
N THR A 69 -11.63 -10.99 2.46
CA THR A 69 -12.17 -12.32 2.80
C THR A 69 -11.51 -12.94 4.03
N MET A 70 -10.21 -12.67 4.25
CA MET A 70 -9.45 -13.24 5.37
C MET A 70 -9.58 -12.45 6.69
N ILE A 71 -9.99 -11.18 6.65
CA ILE A 71 -10.18 -10.36 7.87
C ILE A 71 -11.19 -11.01 8.83
N GLY A 72 -12.26 -11.61 8.30
CA GLY A 72 -13.25 -12.30 9.12
C GLY A 72 -12.74 -13.60 9.76
N LEU A 73 -11.77 -14.27 9.15
CA LEU A 73 -11.29 -15.59 9.56
C LEU A 73 -10.09 -15.52 10.54
N ASN A 74 -9.26 -14.49 10.45
CA ASN A 74 -7.96 -14.41 11.13
C ASN A 74 -7.90 -13.46 12.34
N LEU A 75 -9.03 -12.92 12.81
CA LEU A 75 -9.04 -11.98 13.95
C LEU A 75 -8.57 -12.60 15.27
N ARG A 76 -8.49 -13.93 15.39
CA ARG A 76 -8.12 -14.64 16.62
C ARG A 76 -6.65 -15.05 16.76
N GLN A 77 -5.87 -15.04 15.68
CA GLN A 77 -4.48 -15.51 15.69
C GLN A 77 -3.51 -14.43 15.23
N GLN A 78 -3.33 -13.38 16.03
CA GLN A 78 -2.32 -12.38 15.70
C GLN A 78 -1.09 -12.55 16.58
N ALA A 79 -0.14 -13.32 16.10
CA ALA A 79 1.20 -13.43 16.66
C ALA A 79 2.07 -12.17 16.42
N LEU A 80 1.62 -11.23 15.57
CA LEU A 80 2.37 -10.02 15.24
C LEU A 80 1.95 -8.82 16.07
N PRO A 81 2.89 -8.04 16.60
CA PRO A 81 2.57 -6.82 17.34
C PRO A 81 1.82 -5.81 16.47
N ARG A 82 0.73 -5.28 16.99
CA ARG A 82 -0.06 -4.25 16.31
C ARG A 82 0.46 -2.86 16.59
N ILE A 83 0.52 -2.06 15.54
CA ILE A 83 0.74 -0.62 15.65
C ILE A 83 -0.53 0.09 15.16
N ASN A 84 -1.21 0.77 16.06
CA ASN A 84 -2.39 1.56 15.72
C ASN A 84 -1.96 2.99 15.44
N LEU A 85 -2.03 3.38 14.18
CA LEU A 85 -1.68 4.70 13.68
C LEU A 85 -2.91 5.35 13.03
N PHE A 86 -3.29 6.52 13.54
CA PHE A 86 -4.46 7.28 13.07
C PHE A 86 -3.99 8.51 12.32
N ILE A 87 -4.29 8.58 11.05
CA ILE A 87 -3.96 9.71 10.18
C ILE A 87 -5.27 10.25 9.61
N PRO A 88 -5.57 11.56 9.77
CA PRO A 88 -6.75 12.16 9.16
C PRO A 88 -6.74 12.00 7.64
N SER A 89 -7.91 11.84 7.01
CA SER A 89 -8.05 11.74 5.55
C SER A 89 -7.42 12.93 4.82
N SER A 90 -7.60 14.14 5.35
CA SER A 90 -6.96 15.35 4.83
C SER A 90 -5.43 15.30 4.92
N GLY A 91 -4.88 14.61 5.91
CA GLY A 91 -3.45 14.37 6.06
C GLY A 91 -2.93 13.37 5.03
N LEU A 92 -3.66 12.29 4.77
CA LEU A 92 -3.35 11.33 3.71
C LEU A 92 -3.41 11.98 2.34
N ALA A 93 -4.46 12.75 2.05
CA ALA A 93 -4.58 13.49 0.79
C ALA A 93 -3.40 14.44 0.55
N LYS A 94 -2.91 15.12 1.59
CA LYS A 94 -1.70 15.96 1.48
C LYS A 94 -0.45 15.15 1.17
N LEU A 95 -0.30 13.96 1.76
CA LEU A 95 0.83 13.08 1.46
C LEU A 95 0.74 12.55 0.03
N ASP A 96 -0.44 12.16 -0.42
CA ASP A 96 -0.67 11.64 -1.77
C ASP A 96 -0.47 12.72 -2.84
N ALA A 97 -0.89 13.95 -2.60
CA ALA A 97 -0.70 15.08 -3.52
C ALA A 97 0.78 15.42 -3.77
N HIS A 98 1.66 15.04 -2.85
CA HIS A 98 3.10 15.27 -2.99
C HIS A 98 3.89 14.05 -3.46
N LEU A 99 3.21 12.96 -3.82
CA LEU A 99 3.88 11.82 -4.42
C LEU A 99 4.49 12.20 -5.76
N PRO A 100 5.65 11.70 -6.07
CA PRO A 100 6.51 10.78 -5.34
C PRO A 100 7.43 11.45 -4.30
N GLN A 101 7.46 12.77 -4.20
CA GLN A 101 8.37 13.54 -3.35
C GLN A 101 7.84 13.76 -1.92
N SER A 102 6.86 13.01 -1.47
CA SER A 102 6.24 13.15 -0.15
C SER A 102 7.20 12.92 1.02
N GLY A 103 8.41 12.42 0.75
CA GLY A 103 9.45 12.17 1.75
C GLY A 103 9.85 13.38 2.60
N PHE A 104 9.60 14.61 2.15
CA PHE A 104 10.06 15.82 2.81
C PHE A 104 9.06 16.42 3.80
N ARG A 105 7.75 16.16 3.65
CA ARG A 105 6.74 16.81 4.48
C ARG A 105 6.03 15.83 5.40
N TYR A 106 5.89 16.23 6.67
CA TYR A 106 5.13 15.48 7.67
C TYR A 106 3.68 15.98 7.73
N THR A 107 2.74 15.05 7.87
CA THR A 107 1.38 15.35 8.31
C THR A 107 1.21 15.01 9.80
N LYS A 108 0.16 15.58 10.42
CA LYS A 108 -0.21 15.27 11.80
C LYS A 108 -0.94 13.94 11.85
N GLY A 109 -0.67 13.14 12.87
CA GLY A 109 -1.36 11.89 13.18
C GLY A 109 -1.35 11.64 14.67
N ARG A 110 -1.92 10.51 15.08
CA ARG A 110 -1.88 10.00 16.45
C ARG A 110 -1.50 8.53 16.42
N MET A 111 -0.83 8.08 17.45
CA MET A 111 -0.43 6.69 17.61
C MET A 111 -0.82 6.19 18.99
N LEU A 112 -1.30 4.97 19.09
CA LEU A 112 -1.55 4.30 20.37
C LEU A 112 -0.25 3.67 20.86
N ILE A 113 0.24 4.12 22.02
CA ILE A 113 1.42 3.59 22.72
C ILE A 113 1.00 3.28 24.15
N ASP A 114 1.16 2.03 24.56
CA ASP A 114 0.83 1.56 25.91
C ASP A 114 -0.55 2.04 26.40
N GLY A 115 -1.56 1.88 25.55
CA GLY A 115 -2.93 2.30 25.82
C GLY A 115 -3.20 3.80 25.77
N LYS A 116 -2.19 4.64 25.54
CA LYS A 116 -2.32 6.11 25.44
C LYS A 116 -2.23 6.59 24.00
N LEU A 117 -3.18 7.45 23.60
CA LEU A 117 -3.18 8.06 22.28
C LEU A 117 -2.30 9.30 22.26
N VAL A 118 -1.13 9.19 21.65
CA VAL A 118 -0.11 10.24 21.62
C VAL A 118 -0.05 10.94 20.25
N LYS A 119 0.35 12.20 20.21
CA LYS A 119 0.59 12.95 18.98
C LYS A 119 1.77 12.36 18.23
N ALA A 120 1.60 12.13 16.93
CA ALA A 120 2.64 11.69 16.03
C ALA A 120 2.70 12.56 14.78
N LYS A 121 3.86 12.58 14.12
CA LYS A 121 4.05 13.14 12.79
C LYS A 121 4.35 11.99 11.84
N VAL A 122 3.74 11.99 10.68
CA VAL A 122 3.80 10.90 9.72
C VAL A 122 4.17 11.44 8.35
N LYS A 123 5.03 10.74 7.64
CA LYS A 123 5.31 11.00 6.23
C LYS A 123 5.54 9.70 5.48
N TYR A 124 5.36 9.69 4.17
CA TYR A 124 5.80 8.57 3.34
C TYR A 124 7.32 8.49 3.34
N ARG A 125 7.83 7.32 3.09
CA ARG A 125 9.25 7.04 3.07
C ARG A 125 9.62 6.25 1.83
N GLY A 126 10.81 6.57 1.29
CA GLY A 126 11.44 5.86 0.19
C GLY A 126 11.21 6.56 -1.14
N ASP A 127 12.25 6.50 -1.97
CA ASP A 127 12.30 7.20 -3.25
C ASP A 127 11.89 6.27 -4.41
N TYR A 128 11.89 4.96 -4.17
CA TYR A 128 11.50 3.97 -5.16
C TYR A 128 10.00 3.72 -5.19
N PHE A 129 9.47 3.50 -6.39
CA PHE A 129 8.08 3.17 -6.66
C PHE A 129 7.46 2.14 -5.68
N PRO A 130 8.10 1.01 -5.33
CA PRO A 130 7.53 0.05 -4.39
C PRO A 130 7.23 0.58 -2.99
N HIS A 131 7.80 1.71 -2.60
CA HIS A 131 7.53 2.30 -1.28
C HIS A 131 6.24 3.12 -1.23
N TRP A 132 5.78 3.66 -2.34
CA TRP A 132 4.66 4.59 -2.40
C TRP A 132 3.64 4.28 -3.50
N GLY A 133 4.00 3.51 -4.51
CA GLY A 133 3.12 3.17 -5.64
C GLY A 133 1.96 2.25 -5.28
N TRP A 134 2.04 1.54 -4.15
CA TRP A 134 1.02 0.62 -3.66
C TRP A 134 0.08 1.29 -2.67
N ASP A 135 -1.07 0.67 -2.41
CA ASP A 135 -1.98 1.12 -1.36
C ASP A 135 -1.31 1.07 0.02
N LYS A 136 -0.53 0.02 0.29
CA LYS A 136 0.27 -0.10 1.50
C LYS A 136 1.61 0.58 1.30
N LYS A 137 1.68 1.85 1.70
CA LYS A 137 2.87 2.67 1.55
C LYS A 137 3.82 2.55 2.74
N SER A 138 5.12 2.71 2.48
CA SER A 138 6.10 2.80 3.56
C SER A 138 5.98 4.15 4.27
N ILE A 139 5.97 4.11 5.61
CA ILE A 139 5.68 5.26 6.44
C ILE A 139 6.82 5.48 7.43
N LYS A 140 7.24 6.73 7.59
CA LYS A 140 8.11 7.17 8.68
C LYS A 140 7.26 7.86 9.74
N VAL A 141 7.35 7.36 10.97
CA VAL A 141 6.64 7.89 12.13
C VAL A 141 7.63 8.61 13.04
N LYS A 142 7.23 9.76 13.57
CA LYS A 142 7.98 10.52 14.58
C LYS A 142 7.05 10.93 15.70
N THR A 143 7.34 10.48 16.93
CA THR A 143 6.59 10.80 18.14
C THR A 143 7.21 11.97 18.91
N GLY A 144 6.57 12.40 19.98
CA GLY A 144 7.13 13.40 20.90
C GLY A 144 8.33 12.85 21.68
N LYS A 145 9.18 13.75 22.20
CA LYS A 145 10.38 13.35 22.97
C LYS A 145 10.05 12.49 24.20
N LYS A 146 8.88 12.71 24.82
CA LYS A 146 8.44 11.99 26.03
C LYS A 146 7.64 10.70 25.72
N ASN A 147 7.29 10.45 24.44
CA ASN A 147 6.41 9.35 24.02
C ASN A 147 7.19 8.44 23.05
N LEU A 148 8.08 7.65 23.60
CA LEU A 148 8.90 6.73 22.82
C LEU A 148 8.14 5.44 22.54
N TYR A 149 8.23 4.93 21.33
CA TYR A 149 7.76 3.59 21.01
C TYR A 149 8.94 2.62 21.05
N LYS A 150 8.94 1.69 22.00
CA LYS A 150 10.07 0.77 22.24
C LYS A 150 11.43 1.50 22.31
N GLY A 151 11.49 2.62 23.01
CA GLY A 151 12.70 3.43 23.13
C GLY A 151 12.99 4.33 21.92
N LEU A 152 12.22 4.23 20.84
CA LEU A 152 12.47 4.96 19.60
C LEU A 152 11.51 6.14 19.45
N ARG A 153 12.08 7.31 19.16
CA ARG A 153 11.32 8.52 18.81
C ARG A 153 10.91 8.54 17.34
N THR A 154 11.73 7.97 16.49
CA THR A 154 11.52 7.95 15.04
C THR A 154 11.78 6.54 14.54
N PHE A 155 10.84 5.99 13.80
CA PHE A 155 10.96 4.65 13.23
C PHE A 155 10.23 4.55 11.89
N ASN A 156 10.49 3.50 11.16
CA ASN A 156 9.92 3.27 9.85
C ASN A 156 9.04 2.02 9.86
N LEU A 157 7.85 2.16 9.28
CA LEU A 157 6.98 1.04 8.92
C LEU A 157 7.20 0.80 7.43
N ILE A 158 7.91 -0.24 7.09
CA ILE A 158 8.30 -0.53 5.71
C ILE A 158 7.27 -1.46 5.11
N ALA A 159 6.62 -1.03 4.02
CA ALA A 159 5.85 -1.92 3.19
C ALA A 159 6.81 -2.85 2.44
N PRO A 160 6.61 -4.16 2.48
CA PRO A 160 7.47 -5.11 1.79
C PRO A 160 7.50 -4.83 0.28
N LYS A 161 8.68 -4.96 -0.32
CA LYS A 161 8.90 -4.68 -1.75
C LYS A 161 8.63 -5.88 -2.64
N THR A 162 8.56 -7.06 -2.08
CA THR A 162 8.42 -8.32 -2.81
C THR A 162 7.12 -9.01 -2.44
N HIS A 163 6.63 -9.86 -3.34
CA HIS A 163 5.45 -10.68 -3.10
C HIS A 163 5.55 -11.54 -1.85
N GLN A 164 6.73 -12.02 -1.53
CA GLN A 164 6.98 -12.88 -0.38
C GLN A 164 6.94 -12.14 0.96
N GLN A 165 6.93 -10.81 0.95
CA GLN A 165 6.72 -9.91 2.10
C GLN A 165 7.60 -10.17 3.34
N LEU A 166 8.34 -11.26 3.38
CA LEU A 166 9.11 -11.73 4.55
C LEU A 166 10.60 -11.46 4.46
N ASN A 167 11.13 -11.06 3.30
CA ASN A 167 12.57 -10.95 3.09
C ASN A 167 13.27 -10.05 4.13
N ASN A 168 12.68 -8.87 4.42
CA ASN A 168 13.26 -7.97 5.42
C ASN A 168 13.22 -8.59 6.83
N PHE A 169 12.13 -9.28 7.16
CA PHE A 169 12.01 -9.96 8.45
C PHE A 169 13.02 -11.09 8.58
N LEU A 170 13.14 -11.94 7.56
CA LEU A 170 14.11 -13.05 7.55
C LEU A 170 15.54 -12.55 7.61
N SER A 171 15.87 -11.49 6.85
CA SER A 171 17.21 -10.89 6.88
C SER A 171 17.55 -10.32 8.26
N LEU A 172 16.62 -9.65 8.93
CA LEU A 172 16.82 -9.15 10.29
C LEU A 172 16.96 -10.30 11.29
N GLN A 173 16.14 -11.35 11.20
CA GLN A 173 16.26 -12.52 12.06
C GLN A 173 17.59 -13.24 11.87
N LEU A 174 18.04 -13.38 10.63
CA LEU A 174 19.34 -13.97 10.33
C LEU A 174 20.49 -13.11 10.89
N ALA A 175 20.45 -11.80 10.68
CA ALA A 175 21.45 -10.88 11.21
C ALA A 175 21.55 -10.95 12.74
N THR A 176 20.40 -10.99 13.44
CA THR A 176 20.34 -11.17 14.89
C THR A 176 20.96 -12.50 15.33
N ARG A 177 20.63 -13.61 14.63
CA ARG A 177 21.19 -14.94 14.95
C ARG A 177 22.69 -15.05 14.70
N LEU A 178 23.20 -14.28 13.76
CA LEU A 178 24.63 -14.20 13.43
C LEU A 178 25.37 -13.18 14.30
N GLY A 179 24.71 -12.51 15.23
CA GLY A 179 25.32 -11.50 16.11
C GLY A 179 25.75 -10.22 15.37
N LEU A 180 25.14 -9.93 14.21
CA LEU A 180 25.47 -8.74 13.41
C LEU A 180 24.70 -7.50 13.86
N ILE A 181 23.62 -7.68 14.60
CA ILE A 181 22.77 -6.64 15.20
C ILE A 181 22.18 -7.13 16.53
#